data_c0f8f239d6b3e6e5d0670801e184d162
#
_entry.id   c0f8f239d6b3e6e5d0670801e184d162
#
_cell.length_a   1.000
_cell.length_b   1.000
_cell.length_c   1.000
_cell.angle_alpha   90.00
_cell.angle_beta   90.00
_cell.angle_gamma   90.00
#
_symmetry.space_group_name_H-M   'P 1'
#
loop_
_entity.id
_entity.type
_entity.pdbx_description
1 polymer ?
#
loop_
_entity_poly.entity_id
_entity_poly.type
_entity_poly.pdbx_seq_one_letter_code
_entity_poly.pdbx_strand_id
1 'polypeptide(L)'
;MSKHIHPATVEAALRVASNLLPDDYREVKEGHGHDPLNALVVGVHNSESVYFTNPDNEICGIAGVYTGGQIWMLCTPAILKFPHTFAREAKRYVNSRQDKLLWNFVDERNKVHIKLLRFLGFKFLRRFPYGPNNLSFIEFVRICAVQQQSDQQLPQ
;
A
#
# COMPACT_ATOMS: atom_id res chain seq x y z
N MET A 1 14.56 -3.25 13.50
CA MET A 1 14.04 -3.78 12.22
C MET A 1 12.99 -4.84 12.48
N SER A 2 11.90 -4.78 11.76
CA SER A 2 10.84 -5.78 11.89
C SER A 2 11.23 -7.09 11.20
N LYS A 3 10.97 -8.21 11.85
CA LYS A 3 11.14 -9.54 11.25
C LYS A 3 10.03 -9.88 10.25
N HIS A 4 9.03 -9.01 10.11
CA HIS A 4 7.88 -9.22 9.25
C HIS A 4 7.90 -8.31 8.00
N ILE A 5 8.91 -7.47 7.86
CA ILE A 5 9.06 -6.57 6.70
C ILE A 5 10.38 -6.91 6.01
N HIS A 6 10.30 -7.23 4.72
CA HIS A 6 11.45 -7.69 3.92
C HIS A 6 11.52 -6.93 2.60
N PRO A 7 12.72 -6.70 2.04
CA PRO A 7 12.83 -6.13 0.70
C PRO A 7 12.06 -6.98 -0.32
N ALA A 8 11.30 -6.33 -1.19
CA ALA A 8 10.46 -7.04 -2.15
C ALA A 8 11.30 -7.81 -3.17
N THR A 9 10.76 -8.96 -3.60
CA THR A 9 11.35 -9.82 -4.61
C THR A 9 10.30 -10.15 -5.66
N VAL A 10 10.75 -10.57 -6.84
CA VAL A 10 9.85 -11.06 -7.90
C VAL A 10 9.09 -12.29 -7.43
N GLU A 11 9.73 -13.17 -6.64
CA GLU A 11 9.05 -14.34 -6.07
C GLU A 11 7.89 -13.92 -5.17
N ALA A 12 8.09 -12.93 -4.30
CA ALA A 12 7.01 -12.42 -3.45
C ALA A 12 5.87 -11.83 -4.30
N ALA A 13 6.21 -11.09 -5.35
CA ALA A 13 5.20 -10.56 -6.27
C ALA A 13 4.37 -11.67 -6.93
N LEU A 14 5.02 -12.74 -7.37
CA LEU A 14 4.34 -13.90 -7.95
C LEU A 14 3.36 -14.54 -6.95
N ARG A 15 3.79 -14.73 -5.71
CA ARG A 15 2.96 -15.33 -4.67
C ARG A 15 1.76 -14.46 -4.32
N VAL A 16 1.96 -13.17 -4.19
CA VAL A 16 0.86 -12.24 -3.89
C VAL A 16 -0.10 -12.16 -5.07
N ALA A 17 0.40 -12.03 -6.30
CA ALA A 17 -0.42 -11.93 -7.49
C ALA A 17 -1.33 -13.15 -7.70
N SER A 18 -0.84 -14.32 -7.32
CA SER A 18 -1.60 -15.58 -7.51
C SER A 18 -2.64 -15.83 -6.41
N ASN A 19 -2.66 -15.02 -5.35
CA ASN A 19 -3.57 -15.22 -4.21
C ASN A 19 -4.02 -13.91 -3.60
N LEU A 20 -4.48 -12.97 -4.43
CA LEU A 20 -4.96 -11.67 -3.95
C LEU A 20 -6.27 -11.79 -3.18
N LEU A 21 -6.46 -10.90 -2.20
CA LEU A 21 -7.79 -10.64 -1.66
C LEU A 21 -8.74 -10.29 -2.81
N PRO A 22 -10.00 -10.74 -2.76
CA PRO A 22 -10.95 -10.47 -3.85
C PRO A 22 -11.12 -8.99 -4.18
N ASP A 23 -11.15 -8.13 -3.16
CA ASP A 23 -11.30 -6.69 -3.38
C ASP A 23 -10.05 -6.07 -4.00
N ASP A 24 -8.86 -6.54 -3.63
CA ASP A 24 -7.61 -6.09 -4.25
C ASP A 24 -7.53 -6.53 -5.70
N TYR A 25 -7.93 -7.78 -5.97
CA TYR A 25 -7.99 -8.27 -7.35
C TYR A 25 -8.92 -7.41 -8.21
N ARG A 26 -10.13 -7.12 -7.72
CA ARG A 26 -11.10 -6.30 -8.44
C ARG A 26 -10.60 -4.88 -8.67
N GLU A 27 -9.93 -4.30 -7.67
CA GLU A 27 -9.37 -2.95 -7.82
C GLU A 27 -8.35 -2.89 -8.96
N VAL A 28 -7.43 -3.86 -9.02
CA VAL A 28 -6.41 -3.89 -10.07
C VAL A 28 -7.03 -4.23 -11.43
N LYS A 29 -7.84 -5.28 -11.49
CA LYS A 29 -8.38 -5.79 -12.75
C LYS A 29 -9.49 -4.90 -13.32
N GLU A 30 -10.50 -4.60 -12.51
CA GLU A 30 -11.67 -3.83 -12.95
C GLU A 30 -11.47 -2.33 -12.78
N GLY A 31 -10.80 -1.92 -11.70
CA GLY A 31 -10.58 -0.52 -11.39
C GLY A 31 -9.51 0.10 -12.28
N HIS A 32 -8.33 -0.49 -12.32
CA HIS A 32 -7.21 0.01 -13.12
C HIS A 32 -7.15 -0.58 -14.52
N GLY A 33 -7.80 -1.70 -14.77
CA GLY A 33 -7.72 -2.40 -16.05
C GLY A 33 -6.37 -3.09 -16.28
N HIS A 34 -5.67 -3.43 -15.22
CA HIS A 34 -4.35 -4.06 -15.29
C HIS A 34 -4.40 -5.54 -14.93
N ASP A 35 -3.43 -6.29 -15.45
CA ASP A 35 -3.16 -7.64 -14.98
C ASP A 35 -2.41 -7.56 -13.64
N PRO A 36 -2.87 -8.24 -12.58
CA PRO A 36 -2.25 -8.13 -11.26
C PRO A 36 -0.77 -8.50 -11.23
N LEU A 37 -0.36 -9.55 -11.93
CA LEU A 37 1.04 -9.96 -11.96
C LEU A 37 1.92 -8.88 -12.59
N ASN A 38 1.50 -8.36 -13.75
CA ASN A 38 2.24 -7.31 -14.43
C ASN A 38 2.33 -6.05 -13.58
N ALA A 39 1.23 -5.66 -12.93
CA ALA A 39 1.21 -4.49 -12.05
C ALA A 39 2.21 -4.64 -10.89
N LEU A 40 2.27 -5.81 -10.27
CA LEU A 40 3.20 -6.07 -9.16
C LEU A 40 4.65 -6.12 -9.62
N VAL A 41 4.94 -6.76 -10.74
CA VAL A 41 6.30 -6.81 -11.26
C VAL A 41 6.80 -5.41 -11.60
N VAL A 42 5.97 -4.59 -12.24
CA VAL A 42 6.30 -3.19 -12.53
C VAL A 42 6.53 -2.42 -11.22
N GLY A 43 5.66 -2.61 -10.24
CA GLY A 43 5.81 -1.95 -8.93
C GLY A 43 7.11 -2.31 -8.24
N VAL A 44 7.47 -3.58 -8.22
CA VAL A 44 8.72 -4.05 -7.59
C VAL A 44 9.95 -3.47 -8.27
N HIS A 45 9.94 -3.39 -9.61
CA HIS A 45 11.08 -2.87 -10.36
C HIS A 45 11.21 -1.34 -10.33
N ASN A 46 10.09 -0.62 -10.22
CA ASN A 46 10.09 0.83 -10.40
C ASN A 46 9.81 1.63 -9.11
N SER A 47 9.69 0.96 -7.98
CA SER A 47 9.47 1.63 -6.69
C SER A 47 10.32 1.00 -5.60
N GLU A 48 10.48 1.71 -4.49
CA GLU A 48 11.03 1.11 -3.27
C GLU A 48 9.93 0.25 -2.64
N SER A 49 10.15 -1.05 -2.59
CA SER A 49 9.10 -1.97 -2.21
C SER A 49 9.55 -3.01 -1.19
N VAL A 50 8.57 -3.46 -0.40
CA VAL A 50 8.75 -4.47 0.64
C VAL A 50 7.62 -5.49 0.55
N TYR A 51 7.87 -6.69 1.10
CA TYR A 51 6.77 -7.61 1.35
C TYR A 51 6.65 -7.90 2.85
N PHE A 52 5.44 -8.28 3.26
CA PHE A 52 5.12 -8.55 4.66
C PHE A 52 4.87 -10.03 4.89
N THR A 53 5.35 -10.52 6.03
CA THR A 53 5.05 -11.88 6.49
C THR A 53 4.25 -11.81 7.78
N ASN A 54 3.43 -12.84 8.03
CA ASN A 54 2.71 -12.99 9.28
C ASN A 54 3.50 -13.89 10.27
N PRO A 55 3.04 -14.08 11.51
CA PRO A 55 3.73 -14.97 12.46
C PRO A 55 3.91 -16.41 12.01
N ASP A 56 3.10 -16.90 11.07
CA ASP A 56 3.26 -18.23 10.46
C ASP A 56 4.23 -18.23 9.28
N ASN A 57 4.93 -17.11 9.06
CA ASN A 57 5.90 -16.95 7.98
C ASN A 57 5.28 -17.01 6.58
N GLU A 58 3.99 -16.74 6.47
CA GLU A 58 3.31 -16.65 5.18
C GLU A 58 3.46 -15.22 4.62
N ILE A 59 3.63 -15.10 3.31
CA ILE A 59 3.63 -13.80 2.64
C ILE A 59 2.18 -13.30 2.60
N CYS A 60 1.92 -12.17 3.26
CA CYS A 60 0.55 -11.66 3.40
C CYS A 60 0.31 -10.33 2.68
N GLY A 61 1.35 -9.69 2.18
CA GLY A 61 1.18 -8.44 1.43
C GLY A 61 2.46 -7.95 0.83
N ILE A 62 2.33 -7.00 -0.08
CA ILE A 62 3.45 -6.34 -0.73
C ILE A 62 3.08 -4.88 -0.95
N ALA A 63 4.03 -3.99 -0.72
CA ALA A 63 3.79 -2.56 -0.81
C ALA A 63 5.02 -1.85 -1.36
N GLY A 64 4.81 -0.67 -1.93
CA GLY A 64 5.91 0.14 -2.42
C GLY A 64 5.54 1.61 -2.53
N VAL A 65 6.58 2.42 -2.74
CA VAL A 65 6.42 3.85 -2.92
C VAL A 65 7.28 4.29 -4.11
N TYR A 66 6.63 4.85 -5.13
CA TYR A 66 7.32 5.46 -6.26
C TYR A 66 7.93 6.80 -5.86
N THR A 67 8.94 7.23 -6.60
CA THR A 67 9.46 8.60 -6.46
C THR A 67 8.30 9.59 -6.61
N GLY A 68 8.15 10.50 -5.65
CA GLY A 68 7.03 11.43 -5.60
C GLY A 68 5.93 11.02 -4.62
N GLY A 69 6.10 9.89 -3.93
CA GLY A 69 5.24 9.51 -2.81
C GLY A 69 4.01 8.69 -3.14
N GLN A 70 3.85 8.23 -4.38
CA GLN A 70 2.72 7.37 -4.72
C GLN A 70 2.90 5.99 -4.09
N ILE A 71 2.09 5.70 -3.07
CA ILE A 71 2.14 4.45 -2.32
C ILE A 71 1.12 3.45 -2.87
N TRP A 72 1.51 2.18 -2.90
CA TRP A 72 0.64 1.09 -3.32
C TRP A 72 0.80 -0.10 -2.39
N MET A 73 -0.25 -0.92 -2.28
CA MET A 73 -0.23 -2.13 -1.46
C MET A 73 -1.26 -3.13 -1.99
N LEU A 74 -0.86 -4.38 -2.09
CA LEU A 74 -1.76 -5.49 -2.41
C LEU A 74 -1.54 -6.62 -1.40
N CYS A 75 -2.63 -7.26 -0.99
CA CYS A 75 -2.61 -8.23 0.10
C CYS A 75 -3.22 -9.57 -0.31
N THR A 76 -2.88 -10.60 0.46
CA THR A 76 -3.46 -11.94 0.36
C THR A 76 -4.42 -12.17 1.53
N PRO A 77 -5.27 -13.21 1.46
CA PRO A 77 -6.12 -13.58 2.60
C PRO A 77 -5.35 -13.90 3.89
N ALA A 78 -4.04 -14.14 3.81
CA ALA A 78 -3.22 -14.42 5.00
C ALA A 78 -3.19 -13.25 6.00
N ILE A 79 -3.51 -12.02 5.59
CA ILE A 79 -3.63 -10.90 6.53
C ILE A 79 -4.76 -11.12 7.54
N LEU A 80 -5.75 -11.92 7.20
CA LEU A 80 -6.93 -12.15 8.04
C LEU A 80 -6.65 -13.07 9.22
N LYS A 81 -5.56 -13.84 9.20
CA LYS A 81 -5.14 -14.66 10.33
C LYS A 81 -4.61 -13.82 11.49
N PHE A 82 -3.87 -12.78 11.20
CA PHE A 82 -3.23 -11.92 12.20
C PHE A 82 -3.43 -10.45 11.82
N PRO A 83 -4.68 -9.97 11.83
CA PRO A 83 -4.98 -8.63 11.31
C PRO A 83 -4.32 -7.51 12.11
N HIS A 84 -4.19 -7.67 13.43
CA HIS A 84 -3.54 -6.66 14.26
C HIS A 84 -2.03 -6.59 14.02
N THR A 85 -1.40 -7.75 13.85
CA THR A 85 0.03 -7.81 13.51
C THR A 85 0.27 -7.13 12.17
N PHE A 86 -0.53 -7.45 11.17
CA PHE A 86 -0.39 -6.84 9.84
C PHE A 86 -0.58 -5.32 9.90
N ALA A 87 -1.64 -4.85 10.54
CA ALA A 87 -1.92 -3.42 10.67
C ALA A 87 -0.77 -2.67 11.35
N ARG A 88 -0.23 -3.25 12.42
CA ARG A 88 0.92 -2.67 13.14
C ARG A 88 2.17 -2.60 12.27
N GLU A 89 2.45 -3.66 11.52
CA GLU A 89 3.63 -3.68 10.64
C GLU A 89 3.46 -2.73 9.45
N ALA A 90 2.27 -2.63 8.89
CA ALA A 90 1.96 -1.65 7.84
C ALA A 90 2.17 -0.22 8.36
N LYS A 91 1.74 0.06 9.59
CA LYS A 91 1.94 1.37 10.22
C LYS A 91 3.42 1.65 10.46
N ARG A 92 4.18 0.65 10.89
CA ARG A 92 5.63 0.77 11.04
C ARG A 92 6.30 1.13 9.71
N TYR A 93 5.89 0.47 8.64
CA TYR A 93 6.41 0.76 7.31
C TYR A 93 6.11 2.20 6.88
N VAL A 94 4.87 2.62 6.97
CA VAL A 94 4.46 3.98 6.60
C VAL A 94 5.19 5.03 7.45
N ASN A 95 5.32 4.79 8.76
CA ASN A 95 6.01 5.71 9.65
C ASN A 95 7.52 5.78 9.39
N SER A 96 8.11 4.75 8.80
CA SER A 96 9.53 4.71 8.48
C SER A 96 9.86 5.46 7.18
N ARG A 97 8.85 5.81 6.37
CA ARG A 97 9.06 6.49 5.10
C ARG A 97 9.52 7.93 5.33
N GLN A 98 10.39 8.39 4.45
CA GLN A 98 10.95 9.76 4.49
C GLN A 98 10.35 10.67 3.42
N ASP A 99 9.31 10.23 2.74
CA ASP A 99 8.59 11.00 1.75
C ASP A 99 7.84 12.15 2.45
N LYS A 100 7.79 13.31 1.83
CA LYS A 100 7.06 14.47 2.37
C LYS A 100 5.56 14.22 2.33
N LEU A 101 5.10 13.53 1.31
CA LEU A 101 3.69 13.24 1.08
C LEU A 101 3.56 11.82 0.53
N LEU A 102 2.67 11.04 1.13
CA LEU A 102 2.25 9.76 0.60
C LEU A 102 0.82 9.91 0.07
N TRP A 103 0.55 9.37 -1.11
CA TRP A 103 -0.75 9.54 -1.76
C TRP A 103 -1.07 8.40 -2.74
N ASN A 104 -2.32 8.20 -3.02
CA ASN A 104 -2.84 7.39 -4.12
C ASN A 104 -4.37 7.48 -4.14
N PHE A 105 -5.01 6.61 -4.91
CA PHE A 105 -6.47 6.44 -4.93
C PHE A 105 -6.81 5.01 -4.58
N VAL A 106 -7.98 4.80 -3.97
CA VAL A 106 -8.48 3.48 -3.60
C VAL A 106 -9.87 3.29 -4.19
N ASP A 107 -10.14 2.10 -4.70
CA ASP A 107 -11.49 1.72 -5.15
C ASP A 107 -12.44 1.79 -3.95
N GLU A 108 -13.54 2.53 -4.12
CA GLU A 108 -14.51 2.74 -3.02
C GLU A 108 -15.11 1.43 -2.51
N ARG A 109 -15.12 0.38 -3.33
CA ARG A 109 -15.61 -0.95 -2.95
C ARG A 109 -14.64 -1.69 -2.03
N ASN A 110 -13.38 -1.30 -2.00
CA ASN A 110 -12.33 -1.97 -1.22
C ASN A 110 -12.35 -1.53 0.25
N LYS A 111 -13.35 -1.97 0.99
CA LYS A 111 -13.61 -1.51 2.37
C LYS A 111 -12.50 -1.91 3.34
N VAL A 112 -11.90 -3.08 3.16
CA VAL A 112 -10.79 -3.54 4.02
C VAL A 112 -9.61 -2.57 3.88
N HIS A 113 -9.25 -2.20 2.66
CA HIS A 113 -8.16 -1.29 2.39
C HIS A 113 -8.45 0.11 2.93
N ILE A 114 -9.68 0.60 2.75
CA ILE A 114 -10.11 1.91 3.28
C ILE A 114 -9.97 1.95 4.80
N LYS A 115 -10.39 0.89 5.49
CA LYS A 115 -10.26 0.79 6.95
C LYS A 115 -8.78 0.81 7.37
N LEU A 116 -7.93 0.10 6.65
CA LEU A 116 -6.49 0.10 6.91
C LEU A 116 -5.90 1.51 6.71
N LEU A 117 -6.24 2.18 5.61
CA LEU A 117 -5.75 3.52 5.33
C LEU A 117 -6.11 4.52 6.44
N ARG A 118 -7.32 4.44 6.99
CA ARG A 118 -7.71 5.28 8.14
C ARG A 118 -6.81 5.00 9.34
N PHE A 119 -6.59 3.73 9.66
CA PHE A 119 -5.71 3.35 10.76
C PHE A 119 -4.28 3.87 10.55
N LEU A 120 -3.80 3.87 9.31
CA LEU A 120 -2.45 4.35 8.96
C LEU A 120 -2.34 5.87 8.96
N GLY A 121 -3.42 6.60 9.20
CA GLY A 121 -3.40 8.06 9.30
C GLY A 121 -3.60 8.80 8.00
N PHE A 122 -4.06 8.13 6.95
CA PHE A 122 -4.39 8.79 5.69
C PHE A 122 -5.71 9.53 5.79
N LYS A 123 -5.82 10.65 5.08
CA LYS A 123 -7.04 11.43 4.92
C LYS A 123 -7.60 11.25 3.53
N PHE A 124 -8.93 11.19 3.42
CA PHE A 124 -9.62 11.03 2.16
C PHE A 124 -10.07 12.41 1.67
N LEU A 125 -9.79 12.72 0.39
CA LEU A 125 -10.02 14.05 -0.15
C LEU A 125 -11.26 14.10 -1.02
N ARG A 126 -11.30 13.35 -2.12
CA ARG A 126 -12.42 13.44 -3.07
C ARG A 126 -12.68 12.11 -3.74
N ARG A 127 -13.91 11.93 -4.22
CA ARG A 127 -14.30 10.83 -5.09
C ARG A 127 -14.26 11.29 -6.54
N PHE A 128 -13.91 10.36 -7.43
CA PHE A 128 -13.92 10.63 -8.86
C PHE A 128 -14.05 9.32 -9.64
N PRO A 129 -14.64 9.35 -10.85
CA PRO A 129 -14.67 8.17 -11.71
C PRO A 129 -13.27 7.93 -12.29
N TYR A 130 -12.85 6.66 -12.34
CA TYR A 130 -11.52 6.30 -12.77
C TYR A 130 -11.50 4.97 -13.48
N GLY A 131 -10.52 4.81 -14.39
CA GLY A 131 -10.24 3.57 -15.10
C GLY A 131 -11.22 3.25 -16.22
N PRO A 132 -11.04 2.08 -16.87
CA PRO A 132 -11.81 1.73 -18.05
C PRO A 132 -13.31 1.52 -17.79
N ASN A 133 -13.68 1.26 -16.53
CA ASN A 133 -15.06 1.02 -16.14
C ASN A 133 -15.71 2.18 -15.39
N ASN A 134 -15.03 3.33 -15.30
CA ASN A 134 -15.52 4.53 -14.60
C ASN A 134 -15.99 4.22 -13.18
N LEU A 135 -15.23 3.40 -12.45
CA LEU A 135 -15.56 3.05 -11.07
C LEU A 135 -15.20 4.21 -10.14
N SER A 136 -15.92 4.32 -9.02
CA SER A 136 -15.66 5.37 -8.05
C SER A 136 -14.40 5.05 -7.25
N PHE A 137 -13.41 5.97 -7.30
CA PHE A 137 -12.19 5.93 -6.51
C PHE A 137 -12.15 7.11 -5.56
N ILE A 138 -11.45 6.94 -4.46
CA ILE A 138 -11.26 7.98 -3.44
C ILE A 138 -9.77 8.31 -3.36
N GLU A 139 -9.44 9.58 -3.51
CA GLU A 139 -8.08 10.07 -3.32
C GLU A 139 -7.75 10.10 -1.84
N PHE A 140 -6.55 9.61 -1.46
CA PHE A 140 -6.08 9.67 -0.08
C PHE A 140 -4.66 10.22 -0.01
N VAL A 141 -4.35 10.89 1.10
CA VAL A 141 -3.06 11.51 1.32
C VAL A 141 -2.66 11.41 2.78
N ARG A 142 -1.35 11.42 3.01
CA ARG A 142 -0.77 11.56 4.35
C ARG A 142 0.46 12.44 4.27
N ILE A 143 0.45 13.54 5.03
CA ILE A 143 1.62 14.41 5.20
C ILE A 143 2.48 13.81 6.30
N CYS A 144 3.78 13.62 6.02
CA CYS A 144 4.67 12.93 6.94
C CYS A 144 5.33 13.90 7.92
N ALA A 145 5.39 13.50 9.20
CA ALA A 145 5.87 14.35 10.31
C ALA A 145 7.35 14.74 10.19
N VAL A 146 8.16 14.01 9.44
CA VAL A 146 9.59 14.28 9.27
C VAL A 146 9.83 15.69 8.70
N GLN A 147 8.91 16.19 7.88
CA GLN A 147 9.02 17.52 7.29
C GLN A 147 8.89 18.65 8.33
N GLN A 148 8.08 18.46 9.38
CA GLN A 148 7.89 19.48 10.41
C GLN A 148 9.15 19.69 11.25
N GLN A 149 9.98 18.67 11.41
CA GLN A 149 11.23 18.78 12.16
C GLN A 149 12.31 19.53 11.40
N SER A 150 12.36 19.39 10.07
CA SER A 150 13.34 20.12 9.27
C SER A 150 13.04 21.61 9.17
N ASP A 151 11.76 22.00 9.18
CA ASP A 151 11.38 23.42 9.15
C ASP A 151 11.68 24.14 10.47
N GLN A 152 11.74 23.40 11.58
CA GLN A 152 12.09 23.96 12.90
C GLN A 152 13.59 24.12 13.10
N GLN A 153 14.40 23.57 12.23
CA GLN A 153 15.86 23.62 12.32
C GLN A 153 16.52 24.63 11.38
N LEU A 154 15.73 25.47 10.71
CA LEU A 154 16.30 26.53 9.88
C LEU A 154 17.03 27.54 10.76
N PRO A 155 18.27 27.89 10.43
CA PRO A 155 19.01 28.87 11.21
C PRO A 155 18.31 30.23 11.16
N GLN A 156 18.27 30.83 12.30
CA GLN A 156 17.69 32.17 12.43
C GLN A 156 18.61 33.23 11.83
#